data_69ca4b282d318d7d652617d80140d1bb
#
_entry.id   69ca4b282d318d7d652617d80140d1bb
#
_cell.length_a   1.000
_cell.length_b   1.000
_cell.length_c   1.000
_cell.angle_alpha   90.00
_cell.angle_beta   90.00
_cell.angle_gamma   90.00
#
_symmetry.space_group_name_H-M   'P 1'
#
loop_
_entity.id
_entity.type
_entity.pdbx_description
1 polymer ?
#
loop_
_entity_poly.entity_id
_entity_poly.type
_entity_poly.pdbx_seq_one_letter_code
_entity_poly.pdbx_strand_id
1 'polypeptide(L)'
;LDPVAAGVACRLLSLPDEAGALLVGWVHRYTQNQPGDEGRSPDALAAAMEMNAYLAEHVAKRRRGEGPPGVADVFIAQEVAGRKLVDLEIASHMQTLVIGGTDTTPKVISSALLRLHRAPDQRADLVAHPEAIPGAFLEALRLDVPTQFMARTVARETKLHGETLRPGQGVLFLYAAANRDEREFADPDRYDARRKIRRHLGFGDRRGRVGGRG
;
A
#
# COMPACT_ATOMS: atom_id res chain seq x y z
N LEU A 1 13.77 9.65 2.78
CA LEU A 1 12.93 8.62 3.43
C LEU A 1 12.93 7.30 2.65
N ASP A 2 13.12 7.34 1.32
CA ASP A 2 13.13 6.13 0.47
C ASP A 2 14.14 5.06 0.92
N PRO A 3 15.39 5.39 1.30
CA PRO A 3 16.34 4.39 1.78
C PRO A 3 15.88 3.71 3.09
N VAL A 4 15.18 4.44 3.97
CA VAL A 4 14.64 3.86 5.22
C VAL A 4 13.51 2.87 4.89
N ALA A 5 12.58 3.26 4.03
CA ALA A 5 11.47 2.42 3.62
C ALA A 5 11.96 1.18 2.86
N ALA A 6 12.95 1.35 1.96
CA ALA A 6 13.58 0.23 1.26
C ALA A 6 14.32 -0.72 2.20
N GLY A 7 15.05 -0.20 3.20
CA GLY A 7 15.70 -1.02 4.22
C GLY A 7 14.71 -1.86 5.04
N VAL A 8 13.56 -1.28 5.38
CA VAL A 8 12.46 -2.04 6.04
C VAL A 8 11.91 -3.11 5.11
N ALA A 9 11.69 -2.79 3.83
CA ALA A 9 11.22 -3.76 2.83
C ALA A 9 12.23 -4.91 2.65
N CYS A 10 13.52 -4.61 2.54
CA CYS A 10 14.57 -5.64 2.44
C CYS A 10 14.55 -6.59 3.64
N ARG A 11 14.49 -6.06 4.86
CA ARG A 11 14.44 -6.88 6.09
C ARG A 11 13.17 -7.74 6.15
N LEU A 12 12.00 -7.16 5.82
CA LEU A 12 10.73 -7.90 5.80
C LEU A 12 10.75 -9.06 4.81
N LEU A 13 11.35 -8.82 3.63
CA LEU A 13 11.42 -9.79 2.54
C LEU A 13 12.67 -10.70 2.63
N SER A 14 13.52 -10.51 3.64
CA SER A 14 14.81 -11.20 3.81
C SER A 14 15.74 -11.06 2.59
N LEU A 15 15.68 -9.89 1.95
CA LEU A 15 16.59 -9.48 0.89
C LEU A 15 17.87 -8.88 1.51
N PRO A 16 19.01 -8.94 0.83
CA PRO A 16 20.22 -8.26 1.26
C PRO A 16 20.03 -6.74 1.28
N ASP A 17 20.69 -6.04 2.20
CA ASP A 17 20.54 -4.58 2.38
C ASP A 17 20.89 -3.81 1.08
N GLU A 18 21.82 -4.32 0.28
CA GLU A 18 22.24 -3.75 -1.00
C GLU A 18 21.11 -3.73 -2.05
N ALA A 19 20.11 -4.60 -1.92
CA ALA A 19 18.94 -4.60 -2.78
C ALA A 19 18.08 -3.32 -2.62
N GLY A 20 18.20 -2.61 -1.50
CA GLY A 20 17.40 -1.43 -1.22
C GLY A 20 17.49 -0.36 -2.30
N ALA A 21 18.70 -0.09 -2.81
CA ALA A 21 18.91 0.89 -3.89
C ALA A 21 18.26 0.45 -5.20
N LEU A 22 18.34 -0.84 -5.53
CA LEU A 22 17.69 -1.42 -6.72
C LEU A 22 16.17 -1.31 -6.62
N LEU A 23 15.60 -1.68 -5.46
CA LEU A 23 14.16 -1.59 -5.20
C LEU A 23 13.64 -0.17 -5.38
N VAL A 24 14.33 0.83 -4.81
CA VAL A 24 13.97 2.25 -4.98
C VAL A 24 14.01 2.65 -6.46
N GLY A 25 15.07 2.28 -7.18
CA GLY A 25 15.21 2.59 -8.60
C GLY A 25 14.07 2.00 -9.45
N TRP A 26 13.74 0.73 -9.25
CA TRP A 26 12.63 0.08 -9.96
C TRP A 26 11.26 0.68 -9.60
N VAL A 27 11.02 0.97 -8.32
CA VAL A 27 9.75 1.56 -7.89
C VAL A 27 9.58 2.96 -8.45
N HIS A 28 10.63 3.79 -8.48
CA HIS A 28 10.58 5.11 -9.10
C HIS A 28 10.23 5.01 -10.59
N ARG A 29 10.93 4.18 -11.37
CA ARG A 29 10.62 3.95 -12.79
C ARG A 29 9.19 3.42 -12.99
N TYR A 30 8.76 2.49 -12.14
CA TYR A 30 7.42 1.90 -12.22
C TYR A 30 6.30 2.89 -11.92
N THR A 31 6.51 3.84 -11.02
CA THR A 31 5.48 4.80 -10.59
C THR A 31 5.45 6.09 -11.40
N GLN A 32 6.46 6.33 -12.24
CA GLN A 32 6.48 7.49 -13.13
C GLN A 32 5.50 7.32 -14.29
N ASN A 33 4.56 8.26 -14.40
CA ASN A 33 3.67 8.40 -15.55
C ASN A 33 3.84 9.83 -16.11
N GLN A 34 3.86 9.95 -17.41
CA GLN A 34 3.84 11.25 -18.07
C GLN A 34 2.41 11.71 -18.33
N PRO A 35 2.13 13.02 -18.34
CA PRO A 35 0.83 13.53 -18.78
C PRO A 35 0.51 13.04 -20.19
N GLY A 36 -0.64 12.39 -20.35
CA GLY A 36 -1.07 11.83 -21.64
C GLY A 36 -0.75 10.35 -21.84
N ASP A 37 -0.06 9.71 -20.91
CA ASP A 37 0.17 8.26 -20.97
C ASP A 37 -1.16 7.49 -20.83
N GLU A 38 -1.48 6.67 -21.82
CA GLU A 38 -2.55 5.68 -21.74
C GLU A 38 -2.00 4.38 -21.13
N GLY A 39 -2.00 4.28 -19.80
CA GLY A 39 -1.49 3.11 -19.08
C GLY A 39 -0.06 3.28 -18.55
N ARG A 40 0.69 2.19 -18.50
CA ARG A 40 2.09 2.18 -18.04
C ARG A 40 3.04 2.42 -19.22
N SER A 41 4.06 3.26 -18.99
CA SER A 41 5.11 3.47 -19.99
C SER A 41 5.93 2.18 -20.23
N PRO A 42 6.60 2.04 -21.38
CA PRO A 42 7.49 0.90 -21.62
C PRO A 42 8.58 0.75 -20.55
N ASP A 43 9.12 1.85 -20.05
CA ASP A 43 10.12 1.84 -18.97
C ASP A 43 9.54 1.35 -17.64
N ALA A 44 8.31 1.77 -17.30
CA ALA A 44 7.61 1.28 -16.12
C ALA A 44 7.35 -0.23 -16.19
N LEU A 45 7.00 -0.75 -17.36
CA LEU A 45 6.82 -2.19 -17.57
C LEU A 45 8.15 -2.93 -17.47
N ALA A 46 9.22 -2.40 -18.06
CA ALA A 46 10.56 -2.97 -17.93
C ALA A 46 11.02 -3.03 -16.47
N ALA A 47 10.85 -1.95 -15.72
CA ALA A 47 11.17 -1.91 -14.28
C ALA A 47 10.38 -2.96 -13.49
N ALA A 48 9.10 -3.16 -13.79
CA ALA A 48 8.28 -4.19 -13.16
C ALA A 48 8.81 -5.61 -13.47
N MET A 49 9.21 -5.86 -14.72
CA MET A 49 9.76 -7.16 -15.13
C MET A 49 11.13 -7.44 -14.49
N GLU A 50 12.02 -6.44 -14.46
CA GLU A 50 13.33 -6.54 -13.82
C GLU A 50 13.19 -6.85 -12.32
N MET A 51 12.33 -6.12 -11.62
CA MET A 51 12.05 -6.34 -10.20
C MET A 51 11.44 -7.72 -9.97
N ASN A 52 10.48 -8.15 -10.80
CA ASN A 52 9.85 -9.47 -10.67
C ASN A 52 10.86 -10.60 -10.89
N ALA A 53 11.75 -10.49 -11.89
CA ALA A 53 12.79 -11.47 -12.15
C ALA A 53 13.77 -11.61 -10.96
N TYR A 54 14.20 -10.47 -10.39
CA TYR A 54 15.06 -10.45 -9.21
C TYR A 54 14.40 -11.15 -8.01
N LEU A 55 13.13 -10.84 -7.76
CA LEU A 55 12.37 -11.44 -6.66
C LEU A 55 12.11 -12.94 -6.90
N ALA A 56 11.87 -13.36 -8.15
CA ALA A 56 11.70 -14.78 -8.48
C ALA A 56 12.99 -15.58 -8.25
N GLU A 57 14.15 -15.01 -8.57
CA GLU A 57 15.44 -15.64 -8.23
C GLU A 57 15.61 -15.79 -6.71
N HIS A 58 15.22 -14.77 -5.95
CA HIS A 58 15.23 -14.86 -4.48
C HIS A 58 14.30 -15.97 -3.98
N VAL A 59 13.09 -16.10 -4.51
CA VAL A 59 12.16 -17.18 -4.17
C VAL A 59 12.75 -18.56 -4.49
N ALA A 60 13.38 -18.70 -5.66
CA ALA A 60 14.04 -19.94 -6.04
C ALA A 60 15.18 -20.33 -5.08
N LYS A 61 15.99 -19.35 -4.62
CA LYS A 61 17.00 -19.56 -3.57
C LYS A 61 16.34 -20.03 -2.26
N ARG A 62 15.25 -19.39 -1.85
CA ARG A 62 14.52 -19.80 -0.63
C ARG A 62 13.95 -21.23 -0.73
N ARG A 63 13.44 -21.65 -1.88
CA ARG A 63 13.01 -23.05 -2.09
C ARG A 63 14.12 -24.07 -1.91
N ARG A 64 15.37 -23.70 -2.19
CA ARG A 64 16.56 -24.54 -1.95
C ARG A 64 17.07 -24.46 -0.52
N GLY A 65 16.42 -23.67 0.37
CA GLY A 65 16.85 -23.45 1.75
C GLY A 65 18.02 -22.48 1.90
N GLU A 66 18.33 -21.69 0.85
CA GLU A 66 19.45 -20.75 0.86
C GLU A 66 19.02 -19.40 1.51
N GLY A 67 19.88 -18.84 2.35
CA GLY A 67 19.66 -17.56 3.02
C GLY A 67 18.66 -17.60 4.20
N PRO A 68 18.38 -16.48 4.84
CA PRO A 68 17.50 -16.40 6.01
C PRO A 68 16.02 -16.55 5.63
N PRO A 69 15.18 -17.13 6.52
CA PRO A 69 13.75 -17.25 6.28
C PRO A 69 13.06 -15.87 6.27
N GLY A 70 11.94 -15.76 5.54
CA GLY A 70 11.18 -14.53 5.43
C GLY A 70 9.81 -14.69 4.80
N VAL A 71 9.26 -13.59 4.29
CA VAL A 71 7.92 -13.58 3.70
C VAL A 71 7.81 -14.53 2.50
N ALA A 72 8.88 -14.74 1.74
CA ALA A 72 8.89 -15.72 0.65
C ALA A 72 8.51 -17.13 1.13
N ASP A 73 9.00 -17.56 2.30
CA ASP A 73 8.71 -18.88 2.87
C ASP A 73 7.23 -19.04 3.22
N VAL A 74 6.60 -17.95 3.68
CA VAL A 74 5.15 -17.93 3.96
C VAL A 74 4.36 -18.20 2.67
N PHE A 75 4.70 -17.54 1.56
CA PHE A 75 4.06 -17.77 0.27
C PHE A 75 4.37 -19.16 -0.32
N ILE A 76 5.61 -19.64 -0.16
CA ILE A 76 6.02 -20.98 -0.59
C ILE A 76 5.19 -22.06 0.10
N ALA A 77 4.87 -21.86 1.38
CA ALA A 77 4.07 -22.80 2.16
C ALA A 77 2.58 -22.77 1.78
N GLN A 78 2.07 -21.65 1.24
CA GLN A 78 0.63 -21.48 0.94
C GLN A 78 0.16 -22.35 -0.23
N GLU A 79 -1.11 -22.73 -0.15
CA GLU A 79 -1.89 -23.31 -1.25
C GLU A 79 -3.03 -22.36 -1.61
N VAL A 80 -3.18 -22.10 -2.90
CA VAL A 80 -4.24 -21.25 -3.45
C VAL A 80 -4.99 -22.06 -4.52
N ALA A 81 -6.29 -22.18 -4.37
CA ALA A 81 -7.13 -22.99 -5.27
C ALA A 81 -6.61 -24.43 -5.47
N GLY A 82 -6.11 -25.05 -4.39
CA GLY A 82 -5.66 -26.45 -4.37
C GLY A 82 -4.26 -26.69 -4.99
N ARG A 83 -3.47 -25.63 -5.25
CA ARG A 83 -2.10 -25.77 -5.76
C ARG A 83 -1.14 -24.84 -5.05
N LYS A 84 0.14 -25.20 -5.08
CA LYS A 84 1.24 -24.32 -4.65
C LYS A 84 1.45 -23.17 -5.67
N LEU A 85 1.84 -22.02 -5.17
CA LEU A 85 2.23 -20.89 -6.01
C LEU A 85 3.58 -21.18 -6.68
N VAL A 86 3.73 -20.77 -7.94
CA VAL A 86 5.02 -20.78 -8.64
C VAL A 86 5.85 -19.54 -8.30
N ASP A 87 7.15 -19.56 -8.56
CA ASP A 87 8.09 -18.51 -8.14
C ASP A 87 7.71 -17.13 -8.67
N LEU A 88 7.25 -17.04 -9.93
CA LEU A 88 6.79 -15.77 -10.52
C LEU A 88 5.54 -15.22 -9.86
N GLU A 89 4.62 -16.07 -9.42
CA GLU A 89 3.42 -15.63 -8.69
C GLU A 89 3.81 -15.09 -7.31
N ILE A 90 4.70 -15.79 -6.60
CA ILE A 90 5.21 -15.33 -5.30
C ILE A 90 5.97 -14.02 -5.48
N ALA A 91 6.84 -13.91 -6.49
CA ALA A 91 7.55 -12.70 -6.81
C ALA A 91 6.60 -11.52 -7.07
N SER A 92 5.48 -11.73 -7.76
CA SER A 92 4.46 -10.69 -8.00
C SER A 92 3.78 -10.23 -6.71
N HIS A 93 3.54 -11.12 -5.74
CA HIS A 93 3.04 -10.74 -4.42
C HIS A 93 4.09 -9.95 -3.64
N MET A 94 5.35 -10.38 -3.66
CA MET A 94 6.46 -9.64 -3.03
C MET A 94 6.66 -8.27 -3.68
N GLN A 95 6.58 -8.16 -5.01
CA GLN A 95 6.64 -6.90 -5.74
C GLN A 95 5.56 -5.91 -5.27
N THR A 96 4.34 -6.41 -5.03
CA THR A 96 3.25 -5.59 -4.49
C THR A 96 3.59 -5.03 -3.10
N LEU A 97 4.23 -5.83 -2.24
CA LEU A 97 4.69 -5.39 -0.92
C LEU A 97 5.81 -4.35 -1.03
N VAL A 98 6.76 -4.54 -1.97
CA VAL A 98 7.83 -3.58 -2.24
C VAL A 98 7.25 -2.24 -2.67
N ILE A 99 6.41 -2.21 -3.70
CA ILE A 99 5.81 -0.98 -4.23
C ILE A 99 5.00 -0.27 -3.14
N GLY A 100 4.13 -1.02 -2.45
CA GLY A 100 3.29 -0.46 -1.38
C GLY A 100 4.09 0.11 -0.21
N GLY A 101 5.21 -0.52 0.15
CA GLY A 101 6.05 -0.10 1.27
C GLY A 101 7.00 1.05 0.94
N THR A 102 7.57 1.06 -0.27
CA THR A 102 8.63 2.03 -0.62
C THR A 102 8.12 3.33 -1.25
N ASP A 103 6.98 3.33 -1.93
CA ASP A 103 6.40 4.54 -2.53
C ASP A 103 5.47 5.30 -1.58
N THR A 104 4.58 4.60 -0.87
CA THR A 104 3.52 5.24 -0.09
C THR A 104 3.95 5.61 1.33
N THR A 105 4.74 4.77 1.99
CA THR A 105 5.17 5.00 3.38
C THR A 105 5.96 6.30 3.57
N PRO A 106 6.94 6.65 2.71
CA PRO A 106 7.63 7.93 2.80
C PRO A 106 6.69 9.14 2.70
N LYS A 107 5.67 9.07 1.86
CA LYS A 107 4.66 10.14 1.69
C LYS A 107 3.87 10.36 2.97
N VAL A 108 3.42 9.27 3.63
CA VAL A 108 2.68 9.36 4.90
C VAL A 108 3.57 9.91 6.02
N ILE A 109 4.83 9.45 6.11
CA ILE A 109 5.78 9.95 7.12
C ILE A 109 6.04 11.45 6.90
N SER A 110 6.28 11.88 5.66
CA SER A 110 6.47 13.30 5.33
C SER A 110 5.27 14.14 5.72
N SER A 111 4.06 13.65 5.44
CA SER A 111 2.83 14.31 5.85
C SER A 111 2.71 14.40 7.38
N ALA A 112 2.95 13.30 8.10
CA ALA A 112 2.92 13.27 9.56
C ALA A 112 3.89 14.30 10.16
N LEU A 113 5.13 14.37 9.65
CA LEU A 113 6.14 15.32 10.09
C LEU A 113 5.70 16.77 9.84
N LEU A 114 5.12 17.07 8.67
CA LEU A 114 4.61 18.40 8.36
C LEU A 114 3.46 18.81 9.29
N ARG A 115 2.54 17.89 9.59
CA ARG A 115 1.42 18.14 10.50
C ARG A 115 1.90 18.34 11.93
N LEU A 116 2.84 17.54 12.40
CA LEU A 116 3.46 17.68 13.72
C LEU A 116 4.32 18.94 13.83
N HIS A 117 4.93 19.41 12.74
CA HIS A 117 5.59 20.71 12.72
C HIS A 117 4.60 21.86 12.99
N ARG A 118 3.38 21.75 12.45
CA ARG A 118 2.30 22.73 12.64
C ARG A 118 1.54 22.57 13.97
N ALA A 119 1.77 21.46 14.69
CA ALA A 119 1.13 21.15 15.97
C ALA A 119 2.20 20.77 17.02
N PRO A 120 2.97 21.76 17.52
CA PRO A 120 4.10 21.53 18.42
C PRO A 120 3.72 20.80 19.70
N ASP A 121 2.51 21.05 20.24
CA ASP A 121 2.04 20.38 21.46
C ASP A 121 1.84 18.87 21.23
N GLN A 122 1.24 18.49 20.08
CA GLN A 122 1.08 17.09 19.72
C GLN A 122 2.43 16.41 19.44
N ARG A 123 3.38 17.16 18.87
CA ARG A 123 4.75 16.66 18.68
C ARG A 123 5.43 16.40 20.02
N ALA A 124 5.34 17.34 20.97
CA ALA A 124 5.89 17.17 22.32
C ALA A 124 5.27 15.97 23.06
N ASP A 125 3.95 15.81 22.91
CA ASP A 125 3.24 14.65 23.47
C ASP A 125 3.75 13.32 22.90
N LEU A 126 3.97 13.21 21.58
CA LEU A 126 4.52 11.99 20.96
C LEU A 126 5.99 11.74 21.35
N VAL A 127 6.77 12.76 21.64
CA VAL A 127 8.14 12.59 22.19
C VAL A 127 8.09 12.03 23.59
N ALA A 128 7.15 12.50 24.42
CA ALA A 128 6.95 11.99 25.78
C ALA A 128 6.32 10.59 25.82
N HIS A 129 5.53 10.23 24.78
CA HIS A 129 4.77 8.98 24.72
C HIS A 129 4.98 8.30 23.35
N PRO A 130 6.17 7.70 23.08
CA PRO A 130 6.49 7.10 21.78
C PRO A 130 5.57 5.94 21.37
N GLU A 131 4.93 5.28 22.33
CA GLU A 131 3.95 4.21 22.08
C GLU A 131 2.72 4.70 21.31
N ALA A 132 2.47 6.00 21.23
CA ALA A 132 1.38 6.61 20.44
C ALA A 132 1.75 6.86 18.97
N ILE A 133 3.02 6.76 18.59
CA ILE A 133 3.50 7.02 17.22
C ILE A 133 2.75 6.18 16.15
N PRO A 134 2.48 4.87 16.36
CA PRO A 134 1.71 4.11 15.38
C PRO A 134 0.30 4.68 15.12
N GLY A 135 -0.38 5.16 16.17
CA GLY A 135 -1.69 5.82 16.03
C GLY A 135 -1.61 7.14 15.26
N ALA A 136 -0.62 7.96 15.56
CA ALA A 136 -0.35 9.21 14.87
C ALA A 136 -0.01 9.01 13.37
N PHE A 137 0.71 7.93 13.04
CA PHE A 137 0.96 7.51 11.65
C PHE A 137 -0.35 7.13 10.93
N LEU A 138 -1.23 6.36 11.58
CA LEU A 138 -2.52 5.99 11.00
C LEU A 138 -3.43 7.21 10.79
N GLU A 139 -3.37 8.21 11.67
CA GLU A 139 -4.10 9.48 11.47
C GLU A 139 -3.54 10.27 10.28
N ALA A 140 -2.23 10.33 10.11
CA ALA A 140 -1.64 10.93 8.92
C ALA A 140 -2.06 10.19 7.64
N LEU A 141 -2.06 8.84 7.68
CA LEU A 141 -2.52 8.01 6.59
C LEU A 141 -4.01 8.21 6.28
N ARG A 142 -4.84 8.41 7.29
CA ARG A 142 -6.25 8.75 7.09
C ARG A 142 -6.42 10.06 6.33
N LEU A 143 -5.75 11.11 6.80
CA LEU A 143 -5.89 12.46 6.25
C LEU A 143 -5.23 12.63 4.88
N ASP A 144 -4.03 12.09 4.72
CA ASP A 144 -3.21 12.29 3.52
C ASP A 144 -2.92 10.94 2.85
N VAL A 145 -3.99 10.16 2.66
CA VAL A 145 -3.89 8.85 2.01
C VAL A 145 -3.20 8.98 0.64
N PRO A 146 -2.06 8.30 0.41
CA PRO A 146 -1.33 8.40 -0.86
C PRO A 146 -2.15 7.89 -2.05
N THR A 147 -2.92 6.81 -1.86
CA THR A 147 -3.86 6.30 -2.84
C THR A 147 -5.20 7.01 -2.68
N GLN A 148 -5.36 8.16 -3.33
CA GLN A 148 -6.54 9.01 -3.16
C GLN A 148 -7.82 8.40 -3.71
N PHE A 149 -7.70 7.60 -4.76
CA PHE A 149 -8.82 6.90 -5.39
C PHE A 149 -8.39 5.59 -6.03
N MET A 150 -9.37 4.72 -6.26
CA MET A 150 -9.25 3.50 -7.05
C MET A 150 -10.49 3.32 -7.91
N ALA A 151 -10.33 2.72 -9.08
CA ALA A 151 -11.43 2.41 -9.98
C ALA A 151 -11.77 0.91 -9.98
N ARG A 152 -13.01 0.60 -10.31
CA ARG A 152 -13.50 -0.75 -10.61
C ARG A 152 -14.43 -0.71 -11.81
N THR A 153 -14.45 -1.78 -12.59
CA THR A 153 -15.44 -1.97 -13.62
C THR A 153 -16.60 -2.80 -13.06
N VAL A 154 -17.82 -2.35 -13.31
CA VAL A 154 -19.03 -3.07 -12.90
C VAL A 154 -19.12 -4.37 -13.67
N ALA A 155 -19.05 -5.50 -12.99
CA ALA A 155 -19.12 -6.83 -13.62
C ALA A 155 -20.57 -7.29 -13.89
N ARG A 156 -21.52 -6.86 -13.07
CA ARG A 156 -22.95 -7.17 -13.19
C ARG A 156 -23.79 -5.99 -12.75
N GLU A 157 -25.01 -5.86 -13.28
CA GLU A 157 -25.91 -4.80 -12.86
C GLU A 157 -26.04 -4.80 -11.32
N THR A 158 -25.88 -3.62 -10.74
CA THR A 158 -25.89 -3.43 -9.28
C THR A 158 -26.61 -2.12 -8.97
N LYS A 159 -27.49 -2.13 -7.98
CA LYS A 159 -28.13 -0.92 -7.47
C LYS A 159 -27.34 -0.39 -6.26
N LEU A 160 -27.04 0.91 -6.28
CA LEU A 160 -26.34 1.59 -5.20
C LEU A 160 -27.01 2.95 -4.95
N HIS A 161 -27.53 3.18 -3.75
CA HIS A 161 -28.23 4.41 -3.35
C HIS A 161 -29.31 4.86 -4.34
N GLY A 162 -30.08 3.92 -4.91
CA GLY A 162 -31.14 4.22 -5.87
C GLY A 162 -30.70 4.29 -7.32
N GLU A 163 -29.40 4.43 -7.58
CA GLU A 163 -28.81 4.45 -8.92
C GLU A 163 -28.53 3.04 -9.44
N THR A 164 -28.74 2.81 -10.73
CA THR A 164 -28.43 1.55 -11.39
C THR A 164 -27.10 1.63 -12.11
N LEU A 165 -26.13 0.85 -11.63
CA LEU A 165 -24.82 0.69 -12.26
C LEU A 165 -24.88 -0.48 -13.23
N ARG A 166 -24.58 -0.23 -14.52
CA ARG A 166 -24.63 -1.24 -15.59
C ARG A 166 -23.28 -1.92 -15.79
N PRO A 167 -23.24 -3.17 -16.26
CA PRO A 167 -22.01 -3.85 -16.61
C PRO A 167 -21.16 -3.00 -17.59
N GLY A 168 -19.84 -2.98 -17.36
CA GLY A 168 -18.89 -2.22 -18.15
C GLY A 168 -18.68 -0.77 -17.69
N GLN A 169 -19.53 -0.20 -16.86
CA GLN A 169 -19.33 1.14 -16.30
C GLN A 169 -18.15 1.18 -15.34
N GLY A 170 -17.38 2.28 -15.36
CA GLY A 170 -16.35 2.57 -14.38
C GLY A 170 -16.95 3.19 -13.12
N VAL A 171 -16.52 2.72 -11.94
CA VAL A 171 -16.86 3.30 -10.63
C VAL A 171 -15.58 3.74 -9.94
N LEU A 172 -15.53 4.99 -9.50
CA LEU A 172 -14.40 5.56 -8.81
C LEU A 172 -14.67 5.62 -7.30
N PHE A 173 -13.79 5.00 -6.52
CA PHE A 173 -13.83 5.02 -5.07
C PHE A 173 -12.91 6.12 -4.55
N LEU A 174 -13.46 7.18 -4.00
CA LEU A 174 -12.71 8.34 -3.51
C LEU A 174 -12.30 8.12 -2.04
N TYR A 175 -11.16 7.47 -1.82
CA TYR A 175 -10.68 7.16 -0.47
C TYR A 175 -10.36 8.41 0.35
N ALA A 176 -9.80 9.44 -0.29
CA ALA A 176 -9.49 10.69 0.38
C ALA A 176 -10.75 11.38 0.92
N ALA A 177 -11.86 11.37 0.16
CA ALA A 177 -13.14 11.91 0.59
C ALA A 177 -13.76 11.04 1.71
N ALA A 178 -13.77 9.73 1.55
CA ALA A 178 -14.33 8.82 2.53
C ALA A 178 -13.59 8.87 3.89
N ASN A 179 -12.28 9.08 3.87
CA ASN A 179 -11.48 9.25 5.08
C ASN A 179 -11.72 10.61 5.79
N ARG A 180 -12.49 11.50 5.18
CA ARG A 180 -12.90 12.80 5.73
C ARG A 180 -14.42 12.92 5.89
N ASP A 181 -15.12 11.80 5.89
CA ASP A 181 -16.56 11.78 6.11
C ASP A 181 -16.89 12.15 7.57
N GLU A 182 -17.60 13.24 7.77
CA GLU A 182 -17.99 13.74 9.10
C GLU A 182 -18.93 12.80 9.86
N ARG A 183 -19.59 11.86 9.14
CA ARG A 183 -20.43 10.82 9.75
C ARG A 183 -19.61 9.73 10.42
N GLU A 184 -18.34 9.57 10.02
CA GLU A 184 -17.38 8.59 10.58
C GLU A 184 -16.35 9.27 11.50
N PHE A 185 -15.93 10.50 11.19
CA PHE A 185 -14.86 11.21 11.87
C PHE A 185 -15.31 12.57 12.38
N ALA A 186 -15.33 12.78 13.68
CA ALA A 186 -15.49 14.12 14.25
C ALA A 186 -14.30 15.00 13.87
N ASP A 187 -14.56 16.27 13.47
CA ASP A 187 -13.53 17.19 12.97
C ASP A 187 -12.62 16.51 11.91
N PRO A 188 -13.19 16.06 10.77
CA PRO A 188 -12.54 15.14 9.86
C PRO A 188 -11.26 15.70 9.22
N ASP A 189 -11.14 17.02 9.09
CA ASP A 189 -9.98 17.70 8.49
C ASP A 189 -8.88 18.05 9.49
N ARG A 190 -9.18 17.92 10.79
CA ARG A 190 -8.20 18.16 11.85
C ARG A 190 -7.33 16.95 12.07
N TYR A 191 -6.01 17.15 12.04
CA TYR A 191 -5.06 16.13 12.48
C TYR A 191 -5.09 16.02 14.02
N ASP A 192 -5.31 14.81 14.51
CA ASP A 192 -5.28 14.48 15.92
C ASP A 192 -4.44 13.22 16.13
N ALA A 193 -3.21 13.38 16.63
CA ALA A 193 -2.25 12.29 16.87
C ALA A 193 -2.78 11.22 17.86
N ARG A 194 -3.78 11.54 18.66
CA ARG A 194 -4.43 10.65 19.63
C ARG A 194 -5.77 10.11 19.15
N ARG A 195 -6.16 10.40 17.91
CA ARG A 195 -7.44 9.93 17.37
C ARG A 195 -7.53 8.41 17.43
N LYS A 196 -8.62 7.92 18.01
CA LYS A 196 -8.94 6.48 18.04
C LYS A 196 -9.65 6.08 16.74
N ILE A 197 -8.88 5.64 15.77
CA ILE A 197 -9.39 5.23 14.46
C ILE A 197 -9.86 3.78 14.55
N ARG A 198 -11.14 3.55 14.37
CA ARG A 198 -11.75 2.21 14.29
C ARG A 198 -11.63 1.62 12.88
N ARG A 199 -11.79 2.47 11.88
CA ARG A 199 -11.76 2.13 10.46
C ARG A 199 -11.29 3.33 9.63
N HIS A 200 -10.51 3.09 8.61
CA HIS A 200 -10.16 4.04 7.55
C HIS A 200 -9.89 3.30 6.25
N LEU A 201 -9.93 4.01 5.12
CA LEU A 201 -9.71 3.42 3.79
C LEU A 201 -8.28 3.63 3.26
N GLY A 202 -7.31 3.94 4.12
CA GLY A 202 -5.90 4.09 3.72
C GLY A 202 -5.28 2.84 3.10
N PHE A 203 -5.81 1.65 3.46
CA PHE A 203 -5.45 0.36 2.87
C PHE A 203 -6.62 -0.29 2.11
N GLY A 204 -7.64 0.49 1.73
CA GLY A 204 -8.90 -0.02 1.20
C GLY A 204 -9.75 -0.70 2.27
N ASP A 205 -10.83 -1.36 1.85
CA ASP A 205 -11.65 -2.20 2.74
C ASP A 205 -11.45 -3.67 2.38
N ARG A 206 -11.04 -4.47 3.35
CA ARG A 206 -10.91 -5.94 3.22
C ARG A 206 -12.23 -6.65 2.95
N ARG A 207 -13.35 -6.00 3.23
CA ARG A 207 -14.67 -6.58 3.01
C ARG A 207 -15.11 -6.48 1.55
N GLY A 208 -14.24 -6.64 0.58
CA GLY A 208 -14.50 -6.58 -0.86
C GLY A 208 -15.74 -7.35 -1.37
N ARG A 209 -16.77 -7.45 -0.54
CA ARG A 209 -18.13 -7.84 -0.85
C ARG A 209 -19.00 -6.59 -0.86
N VAL A 210 -19.06 -5.93 -2.00
CA VAL A 210 -20.28 -5.22 -2.39
C VAL A 210 -21.30 -6.31 -2.75
N GLY A 211 -21.87 -6.89 -1.73
CA GLY A 211 -22.88 -7.92 -1.84
C GLY A 211 -23.74 -7.82 -0.60
N GLY A 212 -24.87 -7.14 -0.73
CA GLY A 212 -25.89 -7.13 0.29
C GLY A 212 -26.23 -8.55 0.71
N ARG A 213 -26.29 -8.76 2.03
CA ARG A 213 -27.20 -9.77 2.55
C ARG A 213 -28.57 -9.08 2.59
N GLY A 214 -29.52 -9.57 1.76
CA GLY A 214 -30.93 -9.34 1.99
C GLY A 214 -31.36 -9.94 3.32
#